data_0cab4752e5516d4347112eaa0528eddc
#
_entry.id   0cab4752e5516d4347112eaa0528eddc
#
_cell.length_a   1.000
_cell.length_b   1.000
_cell.length_c   1.000
_cell.angle_alpha   90.00
_cell.angle_beta   90.00
_cell.angle_gamma   90.00
#
_symmetry.space_group_name_H-M   'P 1'
#
loop_
_entity.id
_entity.type
_entity.pdbx_description
1 polymer ?
#
loop_
_entity_poly.entity_id
_entity_poly.type
_entity_poly.pdbx_seq_one_letter_code
_entity_poly.pdbx_strand_id
1 'polypeptide(L)'
;PKAGVWISAQVMKNSDDFKFRFYDEVAKRPAWLTGVCHAPWVSHTMKECRERTPMDLPIRSYPDICHLLCCQYPVHAWDPIWAITAGRECYNPRPRWHRQMHRLNKPYCIGNLAYSEGIADDVSKFIWLDADWDDSIPYMKTLQDYARMFISPQHAAEIASTIALFEDIYEGPAVSNQAVSEVYKQLHVLEDAMHAESYEAGYGADSYRFQMPRLMSTFYQYIQRRAIRDKAVFDGVFQGLDEASDMDAFAETIRTRLAETAVSPDEALKAELWSLGDVCWEKINWKLSTTRHFSPDYSRGGFLDTADIPLCNAWWLEANLKKLSGMATQAEKQTFLKQLRDCHTAGPGGKYISFGSPESMQYLRMEKTWWEEPEAITIPRIEQHVGMFGPDVNRETSPDIDKTTLERVSSILGYYHAPVKIEIDGLVPGAAYEVRVVYPMRFGWKGQKDIPSYITVDGERLAFLGCVEGDEWVYRYALPAGKVNAEGRVTLEAQKDVGPRGTGFTEVWMLLR
;
A
#
# COMPACT_ATOMS: atom_id res chain seq x y z
N PRO A 1 36.25 25.59 -11.52
CA PRO A 1 35.04 25.64 -10.72
C PRO A 1 35.20 24.71 -9.51
N LYS A 2 34.91 25.20 -8.30
CA LYS A 2 34.88 24.33 -7.13
C LYS A 2 33.62 23.49 -7.23
N ALA A 3 33.73 22.16 -7.15
CA ALA A 3 32.59 21.28 -7.09
C ALA A 3 31.84 21.51 -5.76
N GLY A 4 30.50 21.64 -5.83
CA GLY A 4 29.64 21.69 -4.64
C GLY A 4 29.31 20.29 -4.12
N VAL A 5 29.43 20.06 -2.82
CA VAL A 5 29.09 18.80 -2.16
C VAL A 5 27.80 18.97 -1.38
N TRP A 6 26.82 18.15 -1.69
CA TRP A 6 25.54 18.06 -1.00
C TRP A 6 25.46 16.72 -0.27
N ILE A 7 24.99 16.72 0.95
CA ILE A 7 24.86 15.51 1.77
C ILE A 7 23.41 15.30 2.22
N SER A 8 23.05 14.06 2.44
CA SER A 8 21.71 13.67 2.84
C SER A 8 21.71 12.83 4.12
N ALA A 9 20.70 13.04 4.93
CA ALA A 9 20.43 12.23 6.13
C ALA A 9 19.67 10.91 5.82
N GLN A 10 19.53 10.52 4.56
CA GLN A 10 18.70 9.38 4.14
C GLN A 10 19.02 8.06 4.85
N VAL A 11 20.30 7.78 5.07
CA VAL A 11 20.74 6.53 5.73
C VAL A 11 20.44 6.50 7.24
N MET A 12 19.97 7.59 7.81
CA MET A 12 19.80 7.78 9.25
C MET A 12 18.41 7.43 9.76
N LYS A 13 17.59 6.81 8.95
CA LYS A 13 16.21 6.41 9.28
C LYS A 13 16.09 5.49 10.50
N ASN A 14 17.20 4.92 10.97
CA ASN A 14 17.20 3.88 11.98
C ASN A 14 17.84 4.31 13.32
N SER A 15 18.31 5.55 13.46
CA SER A 15 18.99 5.99 14.68
C SER A 15 18.86 7.49 14.89
N ASP A 16 18.24 7.89 16.01
CA ASP A 16 18.19 9.30 16.42
C ASP A 16 19.58 9.85 16.71
N ASP A 17 20.44 9.07 17.35
CA ASP A 17 21.84 9.47 17.61
C ASP A 17 22.58 9.82 16.33
N PHE A 18 22.38 9.03 15.27
CA PHE A 18 23.04 9.29 13.99
C PHE A 18 22.48 10.56 13.33
N LYS A 19 21.15 10.77 13.41
CA LYS A 19 20.49 12.00 12.94
C LYS A 19 21.06 13.23 13.63
N PHE A 20 21.18 13.21 14.95
CA PHE A 20 21.74 14.34 15.71
C PHE A 20 23.19 14.60 15.35
N ARG A 21 24.04 13.58 15.28
CA ARG A 21 25.43 13.69 14.86
C ARG A 21 25.60 14.24 13.46
N PHE A 22 24.71 13.87 12.54
CA PHE A 22 24.71 14.45 11.20
C PHE A 22 24.55 15.97 11.24
N TYR A 23 23.54 16.46 11.97
CA TYR A 23 23.31 17.89 12.07
C TYR A 23 24.35 18.60 12.91
N ASP A 24 24.98 17.97 13.90
CA ASP A 24 26.14 18.50 14.62
C ASP A 24 27.33 18.71 13.67
N GLU A 25 27.57 17.79 12.74
CA GLU A 25 28.62 17.97 11.73
C GLU A 25 28.26 19.05 10.69
N VAL A 26 26.99 19.12 10.27
CA VAL A 26 26.50 20.18 9.38
C VAL A 26 26.66 21.56 10.04
N ALA A 27 26.40 21.67 11.34
CA ALA A 27 26.52 22.92 12.10
C ALA A 27 27.98 23.45 12.17
N LYS A 28 28.97 22.59 12.05
CA LYS A 28 30.40 22.99 11.99
C LYS A 28 30.78 23.68 10.68
N ARG A 29 29.90 23.64 9.66
CA ARG A 29 30.09 24.27 8.35
C ARG A 29 31.41 23.90 7.68
N PRO A 30 31.69 22.62 7.41
CA PRO A 30 32.91 22.22 6.73
C PRO A 30 33.07 22.98 5.40
N ALA A 31 34.26 23.44 5.09
CA ALA A 31 34.49 24.27 3.90
C ALA A 31 34.15 23.60 2.56
N TRP A 32 34.02 22.29 2.54
CA TRP A 32 33.60 21.51 1.37
C TRP A 32 32.06 21.40 1.26
N LEU A 33 31.30 21.64 2.32
CA LEU A 33 29.84 21.47 2.35
C LEU A 33 29.15 22.64 1.66
N THR A 34 28.37 22.35 0.63
CA THR A 34 27.60 23.34 -0.12
C THR A 34 26.14 23.43 0.34
N GLY A 35 25.55 22.31 0.78
CA GLY A 35 24.18 22.27 1.23
C GLY A 35 23.74 20.88 1.68
N VAL A 36 22.49 20.78 2.10
CA VAL A 36 21.84 19.55 2.60
C VAL A 36 20.71 19.13 1.65
N CYS A 37 20.58 17.83 1.42
CA CYS A 37 19.43 17.24 0.74
C CYS A 37 18.51 16.56 1.77
N HIS A 38 17.25 16.99 1.83
CA HIS A 38 16.20 16.26 2.54
C HIS A 38 15.67 15.16 1.63
N ALA A 39 16.04 13.93 1.91
CA ALA A 39 15.79 12.77 1.05
C ALA A 39 14.61 11.92 1.56
N PRO A 40 14.12 10.97 0.76
CA PRO A 40 13.15 9.97 1.21
C PRO A 40 13.67 9.18 2.42
N TRP A 41 12.73 8.69 3.24
CA TRP A 41 13.05 7.76 4.34
C TRP A 41 13.86 8.35 5.49
N VAL A 42 13.94 9.66 5.61
CA VAL A 42 14.47 10.32 6.81
C VAL A 42 13.43 10.31 7.94
N SER A 43 13.90 10.38 9.19
CA SER A 43 13.05 10.30 10.39
C SER A 43 12.49 11.66 10.85
N HIS A 44 12.46 12.66 9.99
CA HIS A 44 12.06 14.02 10.33
C HIS A 44 11.49 14.76 9.10
N THR A 45 10.68 15.78 9.36
CA THR A 45 10.06 16.61 8.34
C THR A 45 11.06 17.56 7.67
N MET A 46 10.70 18.11 6.52
CA MET A 46 11.48 19.19 5.88
C MET A 46 11.61 20.41 6.79
N LYS A 47 10.57 20.74 7.55
CA LYS A 47 10.61 21.81 8.56
C LYS A 47 11.68 21.55 9.61
N GLU A 48 11.72 20.36 10.20
CA GLU A 48 12.74 19.97 11.16
C GLU A 48 14.15 19.98 10.55
N CYS A 49 14.29 19.53 9.29
CA CYS A 49 15.55 19.64 8.55
C CYS A 49 16.03 21.10 8.48
N ARG A 50 15.13 22.05 8.17
CA ARG A 50 15.49 23.47 8.11
C ARG A 50 15.88 24.03 9.49
N GLU A 51 15.16 23.68 10.53
CA GLU A 51 15.43 24.13 11.91
C GLU A 51 16.82 23.66 12.41
N ARG A 52 17.26 22.48 11.97
CA ARG A 52 18.55 21.89 12.36
C ARG A 52 19.72 22.29 11.46
N THR A 53 19.46 22.80 10.27
CA THR A 53 20.48 23.22 9.31
C THR A 53 20.75 24.72 9.49
N PRO A 54 22.03 25.18 9.52
CA PRO A 54 22.33 26.61 9.56
C PRO A 54 21.62 27.39 8.43
N MET A 55 21.10 28.57 8.73
CA MET A 55 20.24 29.35 7.84
C MET A 55 20.91 29.74 6.51
N ASP A 56 22.23 29.87 6.51
CA ASP A 56 23.01 30.20 5.31
C ASP A 56 23.40 28.98 4.46
N LEU A 57 23.15 27.75 4.96
CA LEU A 57 23.27 26.55 4.16
C LEU A 57 21.94 26.23 3.44
N PRO A 58 21.94 26.15 2.12
CA PRO A 58 20.74 25.81 1.36
C PRO A 58 20.33 24.35 1.57
N ILE A 59 19.02 24.10 1.49
CA ILE A 59 18.44 22.77 1.48
C ILE A 59 17.81 22.52 0.10
N ARG A 60 17.97 21.32 -0.44
CA ARG A 60 17.21 20.79 -1.57
C ARG A 60 16.28 19.68 -1.09
N SER A 61 15.07 19.68 -1.58
CA SER A 61 14.19 18.51 -1.46
C SER A 61 14.69 17.41 -2.41
N TYR A 62 14.61 16.17 -1.96
CA TYR A 62 14.94 15.00 -2.77
C TYR A 62 13.74 14.04 -2.73
N PRO A 63 12.64 14.38 -3.40
CA PRO A 63 11.42 13.59 -3.36
C PRO A 63 11.55 12.29 -4.15
N ASP A 64 10.97 11.23 -3.59
CA ASP A 64 10.70 9.99 -4.30
C ASP A 64 9.40 10.17 -5.11
N ILE A 65 9.50 10.20 -6.42
CA ILE A 65 8.38 10.43 -7.32
C ILE A 65 7.94 9.20 -8.11
N CYS A 66 8.59 8.05 -7.89
CA CYS A 66 8.43 6.86 -8.71
C CYS A 66 7.66 5.73 -8.02
N HIS A 67 7.88 5.52 -6.73
CA HIS A 67 7.40 4.32 -6.09
C HIS A 67 5.91 4.39 -5.73
N LEU A 68 5.16 3.36 -6.09
CA LEU A 68 3.80 3.12 -5.60
C LEU A 68 3.85 2.30 -4.30
N LEU A 69 4.54 1.17 -4.31
CA LEU A 69 4.77 0.33 -3.15
C LEU A 69 6.02 0.80 -2.39
N CYS A 70 5.95 0.86 -1.06
CA CYS A 70 7.02 1.40 -0.21
C CYS A 70 7.46 2.82 -0.60
N CYS A 71 6.51 3.67 -0.93
CA CYS A 71 6.79 5.04 -1.36
C CYS A 71 6.92 6.01 -0.18
N GLN A 72 7.59 7.15 -0.43
CA GLN A 72 7.67 8.25 0.52
C GLN A 72 6.30 8.92 0.72
N TYR A 73 5.53 9.05 -0.35
CA TYR A 73 4.20 9.68 -0.36
C TYR A 73 3.12 8.62 -0.61
N PRO A 74 2.75 7.85 0.44
CA PRO A 74 1.80 6.76 0.29
C PRO A 74 0.39 7.26 0.02
N VAL A 75 -0.40 6.42 -0.60
CA VAL A 75 -1.86 6.58 -0.62
C VAL A 75 -2.38 6.32 0.79
N HIS A 76 -3.20 7.20 1.34
CA HIS A 76 -3.64 7.11 2.73
C HIS A 76 -4.75 6.05 2.96
N ALA A 77 -5.60 5.78 1.95
CA ALA A 77 -6.66 4.78 1.99
C ALA A 77 -6.38 3.64 0.98
N TRP A 78 -5.24 3.04 1.08
CA TRP A 78 -4.65 2.09 0.17
C TRP A 78 -5.29 0.69 0.28
N ASP A 79 -5.66 0.08 -0.88
CA ASP A 79 -6.10 -1.31 -0.91
C ASP A 79 -4.91 -2.25 -1.08
N PRO A 80 -4.77 -3.31 -0.25
CA PRO A 80 -3.69 -4.30 -0.36
C PRO A 80 -3.61 -4.97 -1.74
N ILE A 81 -4.69 -5.05 -2.48
CA ILE A 81 -4.73 -5.63 -3.83
C ILE A 81 -3.73 -4.91 -4.76
N TRP A 82 -3.66 -3.59 -4.70
CA TRP A 82 -2.69 -2.83 -5.50
C TRP A 82 -1.24 -3.10 -5.08
N ALA A 83 -1.01 -3.34 -3.79
CA ALA A 83 0.32 -3.68 -3.28
C ALA A 83 0.84 -5.01 -3.83
N ILE A 84 -0.03 -6.00 -3.94
CA ILE A 84 0.35 -7.36 -4.39
C ILE A 84 0.34 -7.51 -5.92
N THR A 85 -0.22 -6.56 -6.66
CA THR A 85 -0.36 -6.65 -8.12
C THR A 85 0.43 -5.59 -8.88
N ALA A 86 0.34 -4.31 -8.52
CA ALA A 86 0.97 -3.24 -9.30
C ALA A 86 2.49 -3.11 -9.08
N GLY A 87 3.01 -3.75 -8.03
CA GLY A 87 4.43 -3.67 -7.72
C GLY A 87 4.87 -2.28 -7.25
N ARG A 88 6.18 -2.02 -7.30
CA ARG A 88 6.79 -0.80 -6.78
C ARG A 88 6.97 0.28 -7.85
N GLU A 89 7.35 -0.11 -9.06
CA GLU A 89 7.81 0.79 -10.13
C GLU A 89 6.88 0.73 -11.36
N CYS A 90 5.58 0.87 -11.13
CA CYS A 90 4.58 0.98 -12.20
C CYS A 90 4.36 2.45 -12.60
N TYR A 91 3.61 2.68 -13.69
CA TYR A 91 3.13 4.02 -14.01
C TYR A 91 2.03 4.42 -13.00
N ASN A 92 2.35 5.38 -12.13
CA ASN A 92 1.47 5.81 -11.03
C ASN A 92 1.48 7.33 -10.83
N PRO A 93 0.95 8.11 -11.76
CA PRO A 93 0.91 9.56 -11.64
C PRO A 93 0.03 9.98 -10.45
N ARG A 94 0.58 10.87 -9.60
CA ARG A 94 -0.10 11.43 -8.42
C ARG A 94 0.07 12.95 -8.37
N PRO A 95 -0.48 13.68 -9.35
CA PRO A 95 -0.18 15.09 -9.55
C PRO A 95 -0.65 15.99 -8.41
N ARG A 96 -1.81 15.71 -7.78
CA ARG A 96 -2.32 16.50 -6.64
C ARG A 96 -1.43 16.36 -5.42
N TRP A 97 -1.06 15.10 -5.07
CA TRP A 97 -0.21 14.79 -3.91
C TRP A 97 1.19 15.36 -4.08
N HIS A 98 1.80 15.16 -5.24
CA HIS A 98 3.12 15.72 -5.53
C HIS A 98 3.11 17.25 -5.48
N ARG A 99 2.08 17.88 -6.01
CA ARG A 99 1.93 19.34 -5.94
C ARG A 99 1.74 19.83 -4.49
N GLN A 100 0.98 19.10 -3.68
CA GLN A 100 0.81 19.41 -2.26
C GLN A 100 2.12 19.30 -1.49
N MET A 101 2.89 18.23 -1.72
CA MET A 101 4.20 18.06 -1.10
C MET A 101 5.19 19.14 -1.50
N HIS A 102 5.23 19.49 -2.79
CA HIS A 102 6.07 20.60 -3.25
C HIS A 102 5.73 21.89 -2.49
N ARG A 103 4.43 22.23 -2.39
CA ARG A 103 3.96 23.42 -1.68
C ARG A 103 4.38 23.44 -0.21
N LEU A 104 4.28 22.30 0.48
CA LEU A 104 4.66 22.19 1.89
C LEU A 104 6.17 22.29 2.10
N ASN A 105 6.97 21.77 1.18
CA ASN A 105 8.43 21.77 1.27
C ASN A 105 9.07 23.08 0.80
N LYS A 106 8.48 23.78 -0.17
CA LYS A 106 9.04 24.97 -0.78
C LYS A 106 9.54 26.04 0.19
N PRO A 107 8.83 26.38 1.31
CA PRO A 107 9.29 27.41 2.24
C PRO A 107 10.65 27.11 2.90
N TYR A 108 11.10 25.86 2.87
CA TYR A 108 12.27 25.38 3.57
C TYR A 108 13.46 25.02 2.66
N CYS A 109 13.25 24.99 1.34
CA CYS A 109 14.27 24.56 0.39
C CYS A 109 14.38 25.53 -0.80
N ILE A 110 15.49 25.40 -1.55
CA ILE A 110 15.76 26.24 -2.74
C ILE A 110 15.37 25.57 -4.06
N GLY A 111 14.78 24.38 -4.01
CA GLY A 111 14.40 23.56 -5.14
C GLY A 111 14.53 22.07 -4.83
N ASN A 112 14.36 21.23 -5.84
CA ASN A 112 14.39 19.79 -5.63
C ASN A 112 15.41 19.06 -6.51
N LEU A 113 15.64 17.79 -6.18
CA LEU A 113 16.38 16.79 -6.94
C LEU A 113 15.55 15.52 -6.92
N ALA A 114 14.57 15.41 -7.83
CA ALA A 114 13.63 14.31 -7.84
C ALA A 114 14.31 12.95 -8.07
N TYR A 115 13.98 11.97 -7.22
CA TYR A 115 14.39 10.59 -7.42
C TYR A 115 13.42 9.88 -8.38
N SER A 116 13.95 9.32 -9.44
CA SER A 116 13.21 8.64 -10.50
C SER A 116 13.88 7.32 -10.86
N GLU A 117 13.09 6.26 -11.03
CA GLU A 117 13.56 4.94 -11.49
C GLU A 117 13.42 4.75 -13.01
N GLY A 118 12.84 5.71 -13.73
CA GLY A 118 12.78 5.59 -15.18
C GLY A 118 11.64 6.32 -15.88
N ILE A 119 11.13 5.67 -16.93
CA ILE A 119 10.20 6.27 -17.88
C ILE A 119 8.78 6.41 -17.33
N ALA A 120 8.38 5.53 -16.43
CA ALA A 120 7.05 5.54 -15.83
C ALA A 120 6.76 6.80 -14.99
N ASP A 121 7.81 7.53 -14.57
CA ASP A 121 7.73 8.71 -13.69
C ASP A 121 7.62 10.03 -14.43
N ASP A 122 7.50 10.00 -15.73
CA ASP A 122 7.64 11.16 -16.60
C ASP A 122 6.66 12.29 -16.19
N VAL A 123 5.38 11.97 -15.98
CA VAL A 123 4.37 12.93 -15.51
C VAL A 123 4.78 13.59 -14.19
N SER A 124 5.24 12.80 -13.23
CA SER A 124 5.66 13.31 -11.91
C SER A 124 6.86 14.24 -12.00
N LYS A 125 7.81 13.98 -12.93
CA LYS A 125 8.93 14.91 -13.21
C LYS A 125 8.43 16.27 -13.63
N PHE A 126 7.49 16.32 -14.59
CA PHE A 126 6.93 17.60 -15.05
C PHE A 126 6.21 18.35 -13.94
N ILE A 127 5.44 17.65 -13.10
CA ILE A 127 4.73 18.26 -11.97
C ILE A 127 5.71 18.95 -10.99
N TRP A 128 6.81 18.29 -10.64
CA TRP A 128 7.79 18.83 -9.70
C TRP A 128 8.63 19.95 -10.32
N LEU A 129 9.11 19.77 -11.54
CA LEU A 129 10.00 20.74 -12.19
C LEU A 129 9.24 22.04 -12.56
N ASP A 130 8.01 21.92 -13.04
CA ASP A 130 7.17 23.08 -13.35
C ASP A 130 6.83 23.87 -12.08
N ALA A 131 6.59 23.14 -10.97
CA ALA A 131 6.37 23.75 -9.67
C ALA A 131 7.61 24.44 -9.09
N ASP A 132 8.81 23.95 -9.37
CA ASP A 132 10.07 24.63 -9.01
C ASP A 132 10.29 25.91 -9.81
N TRP A 133 9.89 25.89 -11.10
CA TRP A 133 10.01 27.04 -11.97
C TRP A 133 9.03 28.13 -11.59
N ASP A 134 7.75 27.77 -11.46
CA ASP A 134 6.66 28.69 -11.08
C ASP A 134 5.56 27.94 -10.34
N ASP A 135 5.50 28.09 -9.02
CA ASP A 135 4.51 27.41 -8.17
C ASP A 135 3.09 27.99 -8.25
N SER A 136 2.90 29.06 -9.00
CA SER A 136 1.56 29.57 -9.33
C SER A 136 0.85 28.77 -10.42
N ILE A 137 1.60 28.01 -11.24
CA ILE A 137 1.05 27.16 -12.30
C ILE A 137 0.23 26.01 -11.69
N PRO A 138 -1.08 25.88 -12.00
CA PRO A 138 -1.87 24.75 -11.56
C PRO A 138 -1.36 23.43 -12.18
N TYR A 139 -1.34 22.32 -11.43
CA TYR A 139 -0.89 21.02 -11.96
C TYR A 139 -1.67 20.58 -13.21
N MET A 140 -2.95 20.92 -13.33
CA MET A 140 -3.75 20.66 -14.54
C MET A 140 -3.20 21.37 -15.78
N LYS A 141 -2.64 22.57 -15.63
CA LYS A 141 -1.99 23.27 -16.75
C LYS A 141 -0.72 22.53 -17.18
N THR A 142 0.08 22.08 -16.22
CA THR A 142 1.27 21.25 -16.48
C THR A 142 0.89 19.96 -17.23
N LEU A 143 -0.19 19.28 -16.80
CA LEU A 143 -0.66 18.07 -17.48
C LEU A 143 -1.18 18.36 -18.90
N GLN A 144 -1.86 19.47 -19.11
CA GLN A 144 -2.31 19.87 -20.46
C GLN A 144 -1.15 20.19 -21.38
N ASP A 145 -0.13 20.88 -20.87
CA ASP A 145 1.08 21.19 -21.66
C ASP A 145 1.87 19.92 -21.98
N TYR A 146 1.98 19.01 -21.01
CA TYR A 146 2.56 17.69 -21.22
C TYR A 146 1.81 16.90 -22.31
N ALA A 147 0.48 16.83 -22.21
CA ALA A 147 -0.35 16.13 -23.18
C ALA A 147 -0.25 16.75 -24.58
N ARG A 148 -0.29 18.11 -24.65
CA ARG A 148 -0.16 18.87 -25.91
C ARG A 148 1.19 18.64 -26.57
N MET A 149 2.27 18.61 -25.78
CA MET A 149 3.62 18.49 -26.28
C MET A 149 3.97 17.07 -26.73
N PHE A 150 3.46 16.05 -26.04
CA PHE A 150 3.96 14.69 -26.20
C PHE A 150 2.93 13.67 -26.70
N ILE A 151 1.65 14.03 -26.74
CA ILE A 151 0.58 13.09 -27.12
C ILE A 151 -0.28 13.70 -28.23
N SER A 152 -1.15 14.64 -27.87
CA SER A 152 -2.09 15.26 -28.82
C SER A 152 -2.41 16.70 -28.42
N PRO A 153 -2.16 17.69 -29.30
CA PRO A 153 -2.62 19.06 -29.07
C PRO A 153 -4.14 19.18 -29.02
N GLN A 154 -4.85 18.37 -29.82
CA GLN A 154 -6.31 18.42 -29.95
C GLN A 154 -7.02 17.91 -28.70
N HIS A 155 -6.51 16.83 -28.09
CA HIS A 155 -7.10 16.15 -26.93
C HIS A 155 -6.37 16.44 -25.60
N ALA A 156 -5.57 17.51 -25.54
CA ALA A 156 -4.71 17.78 -24.41
C ALA A 156 -5.46 17.96 -23.08
N ALA A 157 -6.65 18.54 -23.11
CA ALA A 157 -7.45 18.77 -21.92
C ALA A 157 -8.06 17.46 -21.36
N GLU A 158 -8.58 16.63 -22.24
CA GLU A 158 -9.19 15.35 -21.91
C GLU A 158 -8.12 14.35 -21.41
N ILE A 159 -6.97 14.28 -22.08
CA ILE A 159 -5.84 13.45 -21.67
C ILE A 159 -5.34 13.88 -20.28
N ALA A 160 -5.17 15.19 -20.05
CA ALA A 160 -4.76 15.73 -18.76
C ALA A 160 -5.72 15.38 -17.64
N SER A 161 -7.04 15.51 -17.90
CA SER A 161 -8.08 15.15 -16.94
C SER A 161 -8.05 13.65 -16.62
N THR A 162 -7.87 12.81 -17.64
CA THR A 162 -7.80 11.35 -17.46
C THR A 162 -6.54 10.94 -16.70
N ILE A 163 -5.37 11.54 -16.97
CA ILE A 163 -4.14 11.29 -16.19
C ILE A 163 -4.34 11.70 -14.72
N ALA A 164 -5.02 12.79 -14.45
CA ALA A 164 -5.29 13.22 -13.08
C ALA A 164 -6.16 12.23 -12.30
N LEU A 165 -7.07 11.51 -12.96
CA LEU A 165 -7.93 10.50 -12.32
C LEU A 165 -7.18 9.23 -11.89
N PHE A 166 -5.96 8.98 -12.38
CA PHE A 166 -5.17 7.83 -11.90
C PHE A 166 -4.95 7.85 -10.39
N GLU A 167 -4.84 9.02 -9.81
CA GLU A 167 -4.65 9.20 -8.37
C GLU A 167 -5.83 8.63 -7.56
N ASP A 168 -7.04 8.71 -8.10
CA ASP A 168 -8.27 8.22 -7.47
C ASP A 168 -8.40 6.69 -7.53
N ILE A 169 -7.69 6.01 -8.45
CA ILE A 169 -7.66 4.53 -8.55
C ILE A 169 -7.12 3.89 -7.26
N TYR A 170 -6.18 4.54 -6.61
CA TYR A 170 -5.47 3.97 -5.47
C TYR A 170 -6.19 4.18 -4.14
N GLU A 171 -7.19 5.05 -4.09
CA GLU A 171 -7.91 5.39 -2.87
C GLU A 171 -9.19 4.57 -2.71
N GLY A 172 -9.33 3.95 -1.55
CA GLY A 172 -10.51 3.16 -1.19
C GLY A 172 -10.48 1.73 -1.73
N PRO A 173 -11.58 0.98 -1.48
CA PRO A 173 -11.66 -0.43 -1.86
C PRO A 173 -11.62 -0.65 -3.36
N ALA A 174 -10.69 -1.45 -3.85
CA ALA A 174 -10.50 -1.72 -5.29
C ALA A 174 -11.76 -2.29 -5.94
N VAL A 175 -12.48 -3.16 -5.25
CA VAL A 175 -13.68 -3.83 -5.78
C VAL A 175 -14.85 -2.88 -6.10
N SER A 176 -14.92 -1.73 -5.46
CA SER A 176 -15.98 -0.73 -5.65
C SER A 176 -15.49 0.58 -6.24
N ASN A 177 -14.19 0.72 -6.51
CA ASN A 177 -13.60 1.96 -7.01
C ASN A 177 -14.01 2.22 -8.47
N GLN A 178 -14.81 3.25 -8.68
CA GLN A 178 -15.31 3.61 -10.01
C GLN A 178 -14.27 4.29 -10.90
N ALA A 179 -13.24 4.92 -10.32
CA ALA A 179 -12.18 5.56 -11.10
C ALA A 179 -11.45 4.56 -11.99
N VAL A 180 -11.35 3.28 -11.58
CA VAL A 180 -10.75 2.21 -12.40
C VAL A 180 -11.45 2.09 -13.74
N SER A 181 -12.78 1.91 -13.74
CA SER A 181 -13.55 1.76 -14.97
C SER A 181 -13.69 3.06 -15.76
N GLU A 182 -13.68 4.20 -15.08
CA GLU A 182 -13.78 5.51 -15.72
C GLU A 182 -12.51 5.82 -16.52
N VAL A 183 -11.33 5.70 -15.89
CA VAL A 183 -10.04 5.91 -16.59
C VAL A 183 -9.89 4.96 -17.77
N TYR A 184 -10.23 3.67 -17.58
CA TYR A 184 -10.19 2.69 -18.67
C TYR A 184 -11.05 3.12 -19.86
N LYS A 185 -12.32 3.51 -19.64
CA LYS A 185 -13.25 3.95 -20.69
C LYS A 185 -12.78 5.23 -21.38
N GLN A 186 -12.34 6.24 -20.61
CA GLN A 186 -11.89 7.50 -21.16
C GLN A 186 -10.69 7.33 -22.09
N LEU A 187 -9.72 6.48 -21.71
CA LEU A 187 -8.56 6.20 -22.54
C LEU A 187 -8.93 5.43 -23.83
N HIS A 188 -9.91 4.55 -23.81
CA HIS A 188 -10.42 3.91 -25.04
C HIS A 188 -11.07 4.93 -25.97
N VAL A 189 -11.95 5.80 -25.46
CA VAL A 189 -12.60 6.85 -26.26
C VAL A 189 -11.56 7.78 -26.87
N LEU A 190 -10.53 8.15 -26.12
CA LEU A 190 -9.44 8.99 -26.62
C LEU A 190 -8.60 8.27 -27.68
N GLU A 191 -8.33 6.97 -27.50
CA GLU A 191 -7.61 6.16 -28.48
C GLU A 191 -8.35 6.11 -29.80
N ASP A 192 -9.66 5.79 -29.77
CA ASP A 192 -10.52 5.75 -30.96
C ASP A 192 -10.58 7.12 -31.66
N ALA A 193 -10.72 8.21 -30.90
CA ALA A 193 -10.72 9.57 -31.45
C ALA A 193 -9.39 9.90 -32.15
N MET A 194 -8.26 9.56 -31.52
CA MET A 194 -6.93 9.81 -32.09
C MET A 194 -6.63 8.91 -33.30
N HIS A 195 -7.19 7.71 -33.38
CA HIS A 195 -7.06 6.85 -34.57
C HIS A 195 -7.84 7.38 -35.77
N ALA A 196 -8.89 8.18 -35.55
CA ALA A 196 -9.62 8.83 -36.62
C ALA A 196 -8.90 10.08 -37.20
N GLU A 197 -7.80 10.49 -36.59
CA GLU A 197 -7.01 11.67 -36.96
C GLU A 197 -5.64 11.27 -37.53
N SER A 198 -4.96 12.23 -38.14
CA SER A 198 -3.61 12.03 -38.67
C SER A 198 -2.59 12.67 -37.74
N TYR A 199 -1.61 11.89 -37.29
CA TYR A 199 -0.51 12.34 -36.46
C TYR A 199 0.84 12.01 -37.10
N GLU A 200 1.86 12.73 -36.74
CA GLU A 200 3.26 12.34 -37.00
C GLU A 200 3.61 11.10 -36.17
N ALA A 201 4.58 10.31 -36.64
CA ALA A 201 5.03 9.11 -35.96
C ALA A 201 5.43 9.42 -34.49
N GLY A 202 4.91 8.64 -33.56
CA GLY A 202 5.16 8.80 -32.12
C GLY A 202 4.21 9.79 -31.40
N TYR A 203 3.21 10.34 -32.12
CA TYR A 203 2.14 11.16 -31.55
C TYR A 203 0.77 10.46 -31.65
N GLY A 204 -0.23 11.07 -31.02
CA GLY A 204 -1.58 10.52 -30.94
C GLY A 204 -1.61 9.22 -30.16
N ALA A 205 -2.42 8.28 -30.62
CA ALA A 205 -2.51 6.93 -30.03
C ALA A 205 -1.19 6.15 -30.11
N ASP A 206 -0.29 6.50 -31.06
CA ASP A 206 1.02 5.85 -31.21
C ASP A 206 2.08 6.35 -30.22
N SER A 207 1.82 7.42 -29.48
CA SER A 207 2.74 7.93 -28.46
C SER A 207 2.90 6.92 -27.32
N TYR A 208 4.13 6.56 -26.98
CA TYR A 208 4.37 5.68 -25.83
C TYR A 208 3.86 6.31 -24.51
N ARG A 209 3.81 7.64 -24.44
CA ARG A 209 3.25 8.39 -23.30
C ARG A 209 1.73 8.27 -23.20
N PHE A 210 1.07 7.88 -24.28
CA PHE A 210 -0.32 7.48 -24.27
C PHE A 210 -0.48 5.97 -24.01
N GLN A 211 0.41 5.13 -24.58
CA GLN A 211 0.35 3.67 -24.39
C GLN A 211 0.61 3.25 -22.95
N MET A 212 1.46 3.96 -22.18
CA MET A 212 1.68 3.65 -20.76
C MET A 212 0.40 3.75 -19.91
N PRO A 213 -0.35 4.87 -19.88
CA PRO A 213 -1.63 4.93 -19.18
C PRO A 213 -2.67 3.95 -19.75
N ARG A 214 -2.68 3.69 -21.06
CA ARG A 214 -3.55 2.68 -21.65
C ARG A 214 -3.30 1.29 -21.05
N LEU A 215 -2.05 0.85 -21.04
CA LEU A 215 -1.64 -0.41 -20.43
C LEU A 215 -2.07 -0.48 -18.95
N MET A 216 -1.74 0.56 -18.17
CA MET A 216 -2.03 0.55 -16.73
C MET A 216 -3.52 0.57 -16.43
N SER A 217 -4.32 1.31 -17.18
CA SER A 217 -5.78 1.32 -17.01
C SER A 217 -6.39 -0.04 -17.34
N THR A 218 -5.90 -0.71 -18.37
CA THR A 218 -6.30 -2.07 -18.75
C THR A 218 -5.91 -3.07 -17.64
N PHE A 219 -4.70 -2.94 -17.10
CA PHE A 219 -4.25 -3.75 -15.96
C PHE A 219 -5.15 -3.57 -14.74
N TYR A 220 -5.41 -2.33 -14.30
CA TYR A 220 -6.27 -2.07 -13.15
C TYR A 220 -7.71 -2.54 -13.36
N GLN A 221 -8.24 -2.38 -14.58
CA GLN A 221 -9.57 -2.89 -14.93
C GLN A 221 -9.61 -4.43 -14.83
N TYR A 222 -8.56 -5.11 -15.29
CA TYR A 222 -8.46 -6.57 -15.20
C TYR A 222 -8.35 -7.03 -13.74
N ILE A 223 -7.47 -6.41 -12.96
CA ILE A 223 -7.32 -6.71 -11.53
C ILE A 223 -8.62 -6.48 -10.76
N GLN A 224 -9.34 -5.39 -11.03
CA GLN A 224 -10.64 -5.13 -10.39
C GLN A 224 -11.67 -6.23 -10.71
N ARG A 225 -11.78 -6.66 -11.97
CA ARG A 225 -12.69 -7.76 -12.36
C ARG A 225 -12.32 -9.05 -11.65
N ARG A 226 -11.02 -9.33 -11.53
CA ARG A 226 -10.55 -10.47 -10.77
C ARG A 226 -10.87 -10.35 -9.28
N ALA A 227 -10.61 -9.21 -8.67
CA ALA A 227 -10.90 -8.97 -7.25
C ALA A 227 -12.39 -9.18 -6.91
N ILE A 228 -13.28 -8.66 -7.76
CA ILE A 228 -14.73 -8.85 -7.60
C ILE A 228 -15.11 -10.34 -7.67
N ARG A 229 -14.61 -11.07 -8.68
CA ARG A 229 -14.86 -12.49 -8.84
C ARG A 229 -14.25 -13.31 -7.71
N ASP A 230 -12.98 -13.09 -7.38
CA ASP A 230 -12.26 -13.86 -6.38
C ASP A 230 -12.87 -13.67 -4.99
N LYS A 231 -13.32 -12.43 -4.68
CA LYS A 231 -14.09 -12.17 -3.47
C LYS A 231 -15.40 -12.96 -3.44
N ALA A 232 -16.17 -12.94 -4.52
CA ALA A 232 -17.44 -13.66 -4.59
C ALA A 232 -17.26 -15.18 -4.46
N VAL A 233 -16.22 -15.74 -5.07
CA VAL A 233 -15.84 -17.16 -4.93
C VAL A 233 -15.52 -17.45 -3.46
N PHE A 234 -14.66 -16.65 -2.83
CA PHE A 234 -14.20 -16.89 -1.47
C PHE A 234 -15.31 -16.73 -0.43
N ASP A 235 -16.17 -15.72 -0.59
CA ASP A 235 -17.35 -15.51 0.29
C ASP A 235 -18.29 -16.73 0.30
N GLY A 236 -18.33 -17.52 -0.78
CA GLY A 236 -19.17 -18.69 -0.93
C GLY A 236 -18.54 -20.04 -0.57
N VAL A 237 -17.21 -20.13 -0.31
CA VAL A 237 -16.52 -21.43 -0.20
C VAL A 237 -16.99 -22.31 0.97
N PHE A 238 -17.46 -21.71 2.04
CA PHE A 238 -17.97 -22.44 3.22
C PHE A 238 -19.50 -22.62 3.23
N GLN A 239 -20.18 -22.24 2.16
CA GLN A 239 -21.64 -22.42 2.07
C GLN A 239 -22.00 -23.92 2.12
N GLY A 240 -22.87 -24.31 3.06
CA GLY A 240 -23.29 -25.69 3.29
C GLY A 240 -22.41 -26.48 4.26
N LEU A 241 -21.42 -25.85 4.90
CA LEU A 241 -20.54 -26.54 5.87
C LEU A 241 -21.30 -27.12 7.06
N ASP A 242 -22.32 -26.42 7.56
CA ASP A 242 -23.04 -26.86 8.76
C ASP A 242 -23.95 -28.07 8.49
N GLU A 243 -24.40 -28.26 7.23
CA GLU A 243 -25.25 -29.36 6.77
C GLU A 243 -24.42 -30.55 6.24
N ALA A 244 -23.15 -30.36 5.96
CA ALA A 244 -22.31 -31.39 5.39
C ALA A 244 -21.98 -32.50 6.41
N SER A 245 -22.13 -33.76 5.97
CA SER A 245 -21.82 -34.94 6.78
C SER A 245 -20.46 -35.58 6.46
N ASP A 246 -19.94 -35.33 5.23
CA ASP A 246 -18.65 -35.79 4.75
C ASP A 246 -17.71 -34.59 4.51
N MET A 247 -16.76 -34.39 5.41
CA MET A 247 -15.84 -33.24 5.36
C MET A 247 -14.76 -33.38 4.30
N ASP A 248 -14.43 -34.60 3.89
CA ASP A 248 -13.48 -34.83 2.80
C ASP A 248 -14.11 -34.44 1.45
N ALA A 249 -15.35 -34.87 1.21
CA ALA A 249 -16.13 -34.44 0.04
C ALA A 249 -16.39 -32.93 0.04
N PHE A 250 -16.66 -32.35 1.22
CA PHE A 250 -16.84 -30.90 1.35
C PHE A 250 -15.54 -30.13 1.04
N ALA A 251 -14.39 -30.61 1.49
CA ALA A 251 -13.09 -30.03 1.16
C ALA A 251 -12.81 -30.06 -0.35
N GLU A 252 -13.21 -31.12 -1.06
CA GLU A 252 -13.10 -31.15 -2.53
C GLU A 252 -14.03 -30.11 -3.19
N THR A 253 -15.20 -29.88 -2.63
CA THR A 253 -16.09 -28.80 -3.10
C THR A 253 -15.43 -27.43 -2.93
N ILE A 254 -14.76 -27.18 -1.79
CA ILE A 254 -13.99 -25.95 -1.58
C ILE A 254 -12.88 -25.84 -2.63
N ARG A 255 -12.08 -26.89 -2.87
CA ARG A 255 -10.99 -26.87 -3.87
C ARG A 255 -11.51 -26.59 -5.27
N THR A 256 -12.62 -27.22 -5.64
CA THR A 256 -13.27 -26.97 -6.94
C THR A 256 -13.67 -25.51 -7.11
N ARG A 257 -14.25 -24.88 -6.09
CA ARG A 257 -14.59 -23.45 -6.12
C ARG A 257 -13.33 -22.58 -6.17
N LEU A 258 -12.31 -22.88 -5.35
CA LEU A 258 -11.07 -22.11 -5.36
C LEU A 258 -10.34 -22.20 -6.72
N ALA A 259 -10.45 -23.29 -7.44
CA ALA A 259 -9.88 -23.42 -8.78
C ALA A 259 -10.42 -22.38 -9.78
N GLU A 260 -11.61 -21.83 -9.54
CA GLU A 260 -12.16 -20.74 -10.35
C GLU A 260 -11.28 -19.48 -10.29
N THR A 261 -10.57 -19.25 -9.18
CA THR A 261 -9.66 -18.10 -9.03
C THR A 261 -8.41 -18.18 -9.90
N ALA A 262 -8.07 -19.34 -10.42
CA ALA A 262 -6.97 -19.53 -11.36
C ALA A 262 -7.34 -19.24 -12.83
N VAL A 263 -8.64 -19.12 -13.12
CA VAL A 263 -9.14 -18.86 -14.48
C VAL A 263 -9.33 -17.35 -14.69
N SER A 264 -9.02 -16.83 -15.87
CA SER A 264 -9.30 -15.43 -16.18
C SER A 264 -10.81 -15.16 -16.21
N PRO A 265 -11.32 -14.08 -15.58
CA PRO A 265 -12.72 -13.70 -15.72
C PRO A 265 -13.03 -13.03 -17.07
N ASP A 266 -11.99 -12.63 -17.82
CA ASP A 266 -12.11 -11.92 -19.08
C ASP A 266 -10.86 -12.14 -19.95
N GLU A 267 -10.91 -13.16 -20.80
CA GLU A 267 -9.77 -13.52 -21.66
C GLU A 267 -9.50 -12.45 -22.74
N ALA A 268 -10.52 -11.71 -23.19
CA ALA A 268 -10.33 -10.64 -24.18
C ALA A 268 -9.54 -9.47 -23.55
N LEU A 269 -9.92 -9.06 -22.36
CA LEU A 269 -9.22 -8.00 -21.63
C LEU A 269 -7.79 -8.41 -21.25
N LYS A 270 -7.59 -9.68 -20.89
CA LYS A 270 -6.26 -10.24 -20.63
C LYS A 270 -5.38 -10.24 -21.88
N ALA A 271 -5.95 -10.61 -23.04
CA ALA A 271 -5.23 -10.58 -24.32
C ALA A 271 -4.85 -9.15 -24.71
N GLU A 272 -5.76 -8.18 -24.52
CA GLU A 272 -5.48 -6.75 -24.73
C GLU A 272 -4.34 -6.28 -23.83
N LEU A 273 -4.37 -6.63 -22.53
CA LEU A 273 -3.33 -6.28 -21.58
C LEU A 273 -1.94 -6.74 -22.03
N TRP A 274 -1.82 -7.99 -22.45
CA TRP A 274 -0.55 -8.53 -22.93
C TRP A 274 -0.09 -7.90 -24.25
N SER A 275 -1.02 -7.61 -25.15
CA SER A 275 -0.73 -6.91 -26.41
C SER A 275 -0.17 -5.51 -26.16
N LEU A 276 -0.78 -4.75 -25.24
CA LEU A 276 -0.28 -3.42 -24.84
C LEU A 276 1.10 -3.53 -24.16
N GLY A 277 1.33 -4.60 -23.39
CA GLY A 277 2.63 -4.88 -22.79
C GLY A 277 3.72 -5.07 -23.85
N ASP A 278 3.44 -5.85 -24.89
CA ASP A 278 4.36 -6.05 -26.01
C ASP A 278 4.65 -4.74 -26.77
N VAL A 279 3.63 -3.94 -27.03
CA VAL A 279 3.79 -2.61 -27.65
C VAL A 279 4.69 -1.71 -26.84
N CYS A 280 4.49 -1.64 -25.52
CA CYS A 280 5.36 -0.84 -24.64
C CYS A 280 6.80 -1.39 -24.60
N TRP A 281 6.96 -2.71 -24.57
CA TRP A 281 8.28 -3.33 -24.64
C TRP A 281 9.01 -2.99 -25.95
N GLU A 282 8.35 -3.13 -27.09
CA GLU A 282 8.90 -2.86 -28.41
C GLU A 282 9.29 -1.38 -28.59
N LYS A 283 8.41 -0.45 -28.13
CA LYS A 283 8.63 0.99 -28.31
C LYS A 283 9.71 1.58 -27.41
N ILE A 284 9.75 1.16 -26.14
CA ILE A 284 10.56 1.84 -25.13
C ILE A 284 11.31 0.88 -24.20
N ASN A 285 11.32 -0.41 -24.52
CA ASN A 285 11.97 -1.45 -23.71
C ASN A 285 11.48 -1.46 -22.26
N TRP A 286 10.15 -1.21 -22.04
CA TRP A 286 9.59 -1.24 -20.71
C TRP A 286 9.43 -2.69 -20.23
N LYS A 287 10.13 -3.02 -19.15
CA LYS A 287 10.25 -4.38 -18.62
C LYS A 287 9.05 -4.71 -17.72
N LEU A 288 8.03 -5.32 -18.30
CA LEU A 288 6.71 -5.52 -17.70
C LEU A 288 6.42 -6.95 -17.23
N SER A 289 7.31 -7.90 -17.56
CA SER A 289 7.23 -9.32 -17.15
C SER A 289 8.63 -9.88 -17.00
N THR A 290 8.85 -10.75 -16.05
CA THR A 290 10.16 -11.39 -15.83
C THR A 290 10.51 -12.35 -16.96
N THR A 291 9.53 -13.06 -17.49
CA THR A 291 9.72 -14.08 -18.52
C THR A 291 9.64 -13.53 -19.94
N ARG A 292 8.74 -12.58 -20.20
CA ARG A 292 8.44 -12.08 -21.56
C ARG A 292 9.18 -10.79 -21.89
N HIS A 293 9.37 -9.89 -20.92
CA HIS A 293 9.98 -8.57 -21.10
C HIS A 293 11.24 -8.36 -20.29
N PHE A 294 11.80 -9.42 -19.70
CA PHE A 294 13.09 -9.42 -18.99
C PHE A 294 13.17 -8.44 -17.82
N SER A 295 12.05 -8.28 -17.07
CA SER A 295 12.09 -7.57 -15.80
C SER A 295 12.96 -8.32 -14.78
N PRO A 296 13.73 -7.64 -13.91
CA PRO A 296 14.50 -8.31 -12.85
C PRO A 296 13.61 -9.04 -11.84
N ASP A 297 12.45 -8.47 -11.51
CA ASP A 297 11.42 -9.08 -10.67
C ASP A 297 10.08 -8.35 -10.85
N TYR A 298 9.00 -8.87 -10.23
CA TYR A 298 7.67 -8.29 -10.38
C TYR A 298 7.58 -6.87 -9.80
N SER A 299 8.25 -6.59 -8.69
CA SER A 299 8.20 -5.28 -8.02
C SER A 299 8.95 -4.20 -8.79
N ARG A 300 9.93 -4.60 -9.60
CA ARG A 300 10.77 -3.75 -10.44
C ARG A 300 10.24 -3.61 -11.86
N GLY A 301 8.93 -3.54 -12.00
CA GLY A 301 8.24 -3.36 -13.26
C GLY A 301 7.57 -4.60 -13.82
N GLY A 302 7.94 -5.81 -13.37
CA GLY A 302 7.38 -7.09 -13.88
C GLY A 302 5.97 -7.40 -13.39
N PHE A 303 5.13 -6.40 -13.20
CA PHE A 303 3.81 -6.53 -12.59
C PHE A 303 2.79 -7.30 -13.46
N LEU A 304 3.01 -7.48 -14.74
CA LEU A 304 2.13 -8.32 -15.57
C LEU A 304 2.14 -9.78 -15.11
N ASP A 305 3.23 -10.24 -14.49
CA ASP A 305 3.31 -11.61 -13.96
C ASP A 305 2.37 -11.82 -12.74
N THR A 306 1.89 -10.74 -12.12
CA THR A 306 0.95 -10.81 -11.00
C THR A 306 -0.52 -10.85 -11.43
N ALA A 307 -0.81 -10.68 -12.71
CA ALA A 307 -2.16 -10.55 -13.22
C ALA A 307 -3.07 -11.74 -12.87
N ASP A 308 -2.50 -12.93 -12.71
CA ASP A 308 -3.24 -14.17 -12.47
C ASP A 308 -3.12 -14.70 -11.02
N ILE A 309 -2.49 -13.98 -10.09
CA ILE A 309 -2.47 -14.41 -8.68
C ILE A 309 -3.88 -14.32 -8.08
N PRO A 310 -4.30 -15.24 -7.18
CA PRO A 310 -5.57 -15.12 -6.47
C PRO A 310 -5.62 -13.85 -5.62
N LEU A 311 -6.71 -13.09 -5.74
CA LEU A 311 -6.94 -11.86 -4.99
C LEU A 311 -7.88 -12.09 -3.78
N CYS A 312 -7.79 -13.28 -3.21
CA CYS A 312 -8.46 -13.72 -1.99
C CYS A 312 -7.58 -14.72 -1.25
N ASN A 313 -8.02 -15.20 -0.08
CA ASN A 313 -7.26 -16.13 0.75
C ASN A 313 -7.21 -17.59 0.20
N ALA A 314 -7.27 -17.77 -1.14
CA ALA A 314 -7.33 -19.09 -1.76
C ALA A 314 -6.10 -19.96 -1.42
N TRP A 315 -4.89 -19.42 -1.54
CA TRP A 315 -3.67 -20.17 -1.25
C TRP A 315 -3.55 -20.55 0.23
N TRP A 316 -3.89 -19.62 1.13
CA TRP A 316 -3.95 -19.90 2.56
C TRP A 316 -4.96 -21.01 2.88
N LEU A 317 -6.16 -20.97 2.30
CA LEU A 317 -7.19 -21.97 2.54
C LEU A 317 -6.77 -23.33 1.98
N GLU A 318 -6.23 -23.41 0.77
CA GLU A 318 -5.70 -24.64 0.20
C GLU A 318 -4.61 -25.29 1.09
N ALA A 319 -3.68 -24.48 1.60
CA ALA A 319 -2.62 -24.97 2.49
C ALA A 319 -3.21 -25.54 3.79
N ASN A 320 -4.26 -24.92 4.33
CA ASN A 320 -4.95 -25.42 5.51
C ASN A 320 -5.79 -26.68 5.24
N LEU A 321 -6.45 -26.79 4.07
CA LEU A 321 -7.20 -27.99 3.70
C LEU A 321 -6.33 -29.26 3.65
N LYS A 322 -5.02 -29.14 3.38
CA LYS A 322 -4.08 -30.28 3.42
C LYS A 322 -3.99 -30.89 4.82
N LYS A 323 -4.24 -30.13 5.89
CA LYS A 323 -4.17 -30.60 7.28
C LYS A 323 -5.30 -31.56 7.63
N LEU A 324 -6.41 -31.56 6.88
CA LEU A 324 -7.56 -32.44 7.11
C LEU A 324 -7.17 -33.92 7.01
N SER A 325 -6.20 -34.28 6.16
CA SER A 325 -5.75 -35.66 6.01
C SER A 325 -5.10 -36.26 7.28
N GLY A 326 -4.64 -35.41 8.19
CA GLY A 326 -4.08 -35.82 9.49
C GLY A 326 -5.10 -35.94 10.61
N MET A 327 -6.39 -35.61 10.36
CA MET A 327 -7.46 -35.63 11.36
C MET A 327 -8.24 -36.96 11.29
N ALA A 328 -8.49 -37.57 12.46
CA ALA A 328 -9.01 -38.91 12.54
C ALA A 328 -10.54 -39.01 12.30
N THR A 329 -11.29 -37.97 12.68
CA THR A 329 -12.77 -38.01 12.67
C THR A 329 -13.39 -36.88 11.86
N GLN A 330 -14.60 -37.11 11.34
CA GLN A 330 -15.38 -36.08 10.65
C GLN A 330 -15.71 -34.88 11.57
N ALA A 331 -15.89 -35.13 12.86
CA ALA A 331 -16.15 -34.08 13.85
C ALA A 331 -14.93 -33.16 14.05
N GLU A 332 -13.71 -33.70 14.11
CA GLU A 332 -12.48 -32.91 14.15
C GLU A 332 -12.31 -32.07 12.88
N LYS A 333 -12.52 -32.67 11.70
CA LYS A 333 -12.46 -31.99 10.42
C LYS A 333 -13.49 -30.85 10.34
N GLN A 334 -14.74 -31.09 10.76
CA GLN A 334 -15.77 -30.06 10.78
C GLN A 334 -15.41 -28.91 11.71
N THR A 335 -14.92 -29.22 12.91
CA THR A 335 -14.48 -28.20 13.87
C THR A 335 -13.35 -27.35 13.27
N PHE A 336 -12.39 -27.97 12.62
CA PHE A 336 -11.30 -27.26 11.97
C PHE A 336 -11.77 -26.39 10.81
N LEU A 337 -12.66 -26.87 9.93
CA LEU A 337 -13.22 -26.08 8.84
C LEU A 337 -14.04 -24.87 9.36
N LYS A 338 -14.77 -25.04 10.47
CA LYS A 338 -15.45 -23.93 11.15
C LYS A 338 -14.46 -22.92 11.71
N GLN A 339 -13.34 -23.35 12.26
CA GLN A 339 -12.27 -22.44 12.71
C GLN A 339 -11.68 -21.64 11.55
N LEU A 340 -11.50 -22.25 10.37
CA LEU A 340 -11.03 -21.53 9.18
C LEU A 340 -12.07 -20.51 8.69
N ARG A 341 -13.35 -20.90 8.65
CA ARG A 341 -14.46 -20.01 8.27
C ARG A 341 -14.56 -18.79 9.20
N ASP A 342 -14.42 -19.04 10.48
CA ASP A 342 -14.71 -18.06 11.53
C ASP A 342 -13.44 -17.34 12.04
N CYS A 343 -12.29 -17.51 11.37
CA CYS A 343 -11.00 -16.95 11.84
C CYS A 343 -10.99 -15.42 11.97
N HIS A 344 -11.83 -14.73 11.19
CA HIS A 344 -11.98 -13.28 11.21
C HIS A 344 -13.26 -12.83 11.96
N THR A 345 -13.77 -13.65 12.86
CA THR A 345 -14.92 -13.29 13.71
C THR A 345 -14.52 -13.17 15.18
N ALA A 346 -15.18 -12.28 15.89
CA ALA A 346 -14.94 -12.08 17.33
C ALA A 346 -16.08 -12.61 18.20
N GLY A 347 -17.09 -13.25 17.60
CA GLY A 347 -18.28 -13.74 18.30
C GLY A 347 -19.24 -12.63 18.76
N PRO A 348 -20.37 -13.02 19.41
CA PRO A 348 -21.38 -12.07 19.87
C PRO A 348 -20.82 -11.04 20.86
N GLY A 349 -21.14 -9.75 20.64
CA GLY A 349 -20.65 -8.65 21.48
C GLY A 349 -19.17 -8.32 21.29
N GLY A 350 -18.49 -9.03 20.39
CA GLY A 350 -17.11 -8.76 19.98
C GLY A 350 -17.02 -8.01 18.66
N LYS A 351 -15.79 -7.67 18.26
CA LYS A 351 -15.48 -7.00 16.99
C LYS A 351 -14.13 -7.43 16.43
N TYR A 352 -14.09 -7.72 15.13
CA TYR A 352 -12.85 -7.94 14.37
C TYR A 352 -12.63 -6.77 13.40
N ILE A 353 -11.38 -6.33 13.28
CA ILE A 353 -10.98 -5.26 12.36
C ILE A 353 -9.64 -5.62 11.73
N SER A 354 -9.56 -5.58 10.40
CA SER A 354 -8.32 -5.59 9.64
C SER A 354 -7.88 -4.16 9.37
N PHE A 355 -6.68 -3.81 9.81
CA PHE A 355 -6.13 -2.46 9.68
C PHE A 355 -5.26 -2.26 8.43
N GLY A 356 -5.11 -3.26 7.61
CA GLY A 356 -4.44 -3.17 6.32
C GLY A 356 -5.35 -2.75 5.16
N SER A 357 -6.63 -2.48 5.42
CA SER A 357 -7.64 -2.17 4.41
C SER A 357 -8.12 -0.70 4.48
N PRO A 358 -8.61 -0.13 3.37
CA PRO A 358 -9.15 1.24 3.34
C PRO A 358 -10.28 1.46 4.35
N GLU A 359 -11.12 0.46 4.56
CA GLU A 359 -12.26 0.54 5.48
C GLU A 359 -11.84 0.79 6.93
N SER A 360 -10.62 0.41 7.29
CA SER A 360 -10.09 0.60 8.64
C SER A 360 -9.82 2.06 9.00
N MET A 361 -9.70 2.93 7.99
CA MET A 361 -9.41 4.36 8.21
C MET A 361 -10.46 5.07 9.06
N GLN A 362 -11.71 4.60 9.08
CA GLN A 362 -12.77 5.12 9.94
C GLN A 362 -12.47 5.00 11.44
N TYR A 363 -11.68 4.00 11.83
CA TYR A 363 -11.28 3.79 13.23
C TYR A 363 -10.09 4.64 13.65
N LEU A 364 -9.31 5.15 12.69
CA LEU A 364 -8.09 5.91 12.98
C LEU A 364 -8.43 7.28 13.58
N ARG A 365 -7.70 7.67 14.63
CA ARG A 365 -7.78 8.99 15.26
C ARG A 365 -6.46 9.72 15.04
N MET A 366 -6.51 10.84 14.32
CA MET A 366 -5.35 11.65 13.96
C MET A 366 -5.58 13.11 14.33
N GLU A 367 -4.52 13.79 14.73
CA GLU A 367 -4.54 15.23 15.03
C GLU A 367 -4.37 16.09 13.77
N LYS A 368 -3.79 15.53 12.71
CA LYS A 368 -3.55 16.18 11.42
C LYS A 368 -4.26 15.44 10.30
N THR A 369 -4.60 16.18 9.26
CA THR A 369 -5.11 15.60 8.02
C THR A 369 -3.96 15.15 7.09
N TRP A 370 -4.27 14.31 6.12
CA TRP A 370 -3.31 13.91 5.08
C TRP A 370 -2.82 15.10 4.25
N TRP A 371 -3.65 16.13 4.04
CA TRP A 371 -3.27 17.35 3.33
C TRP A 371 -2.28 18.22 4.09
N GLU A 372 -2.23 18.11 5.42
CA GLU A 372 -1.24 18.80 6.25
C GLU A 372 0.08 18.04 6.31
N GLU A 373 0.04 16.71 6.16
CA GLU A 373 1.23 15.87 6.21
C GLU A 373 1.13 14.65 5.28
N PRO A 374 1.07 14.83 3.93
CA PRO A 374 0.96 13.71 3.00
C PRO A 374 2.17 12.77 3.01
N GLU A 375 3.32 13.21 3.53
CA GLU A 375 4.50 12.37 3.75
C GLU A 375 4.31 11.38 4.93
N ALA A 376 3.33 11.65 5.81
CA ALA A 376 2.94 10.79 6.92
C ALA A 376 4.11 10.35 7.82
N ILE A 377 5.02 11.28 8.15
CA ILE A 377 6.15 11.01 9.07
C ILE A 377 5.67 10.96 10.52
N THR A 378 4.75 11.87 10.90
CA THR A 378 4.26 12.00 12.29
C THR A 378 2.84 11.45 12.48
N ILE A 379 2.15 11.08 11.40
CA ILE A 379 0.83 10.45 11.43
C ILE A 379 0.89 9.01 10.92
N PRO A 380 -0.01 8.12 11.37
CA PRO A 380 -0.09 6.75 10.88
C PRO A 380 -0.51 6.70 9.40
N ARG A 381 -0.08 5.66 8.69
CA ARG A 381 -0.44 5.38 7.30
C ARG A 381 -0.63 3.89 7.07
N ILE A 382 -1.39 3.52 6.03
CA ILE A 382 -1.38 2.14 5.55
C ILE A 382 -0.03 1.86 4.88
N GLU A 383 0.60 0.78 5.28
CA GLU A 383 1.84 0.30 4.69
C GLU A 383 1.80 -1.21 4.46
N GLN A 384 2.35 -1.63 3.32
CA GLN A 384 2.43 -3.03 2.95
C GLN A 384 3.64 -3.71 3.59
N HIS A 385 3.49 -4.98 3.92
CA HIS A 385 4.57 -5.84 4.38
C HIS A 385 5.32 -6.42 3.18
N VAL A 386 6.20 -5.61 2.58
CA VAL A 386 7.09 -6.08 1.51
C VAL A 386 7.90 -7.25 2.02
N GLY A 387 7.76 -8.40 1.37
CA GLY A 387 8.45 -9.63 1.76
C GLY A 387 7.52 -10.78 2.16
N MET A 388 6.24 -10.52 2.47
CA MET A 388 5.25 -11.60 2.63
C MET A 388 4.75 -12.13 1.29
N PHE A 389 4.60 -11.20 0.34
CA PHE A 389 4.48 -11.47 -1.08
C PHE A 389 5.71 -10.87 -1.73
N GLY A 390 6.90 -11.34 -1.39
CA GLY A 390 8.18 -10.79 -1.85
C GLY A 390 8.24 -10.55 -3.36
N PRO A 391 9.37 -10.13 -3.92
CA PRO A 391 9.52 -9.99 -5.38
C PRO A 391 9.15 -11.26 -6.12
N ASP A 392 9.04 -12.35 -5.41
CA ASP A 392 8.70 -13.66 -5.89
C ASP A 392 7.27 -13.98 -5.46
N VAL A 393 6.29 -13.54 -6.24
CA VAL A 393 4.89 -13.99 -6.12
C VAL A 393 4.71 -15.43 -6.59
N ASN A 394 5.81 -16.10 -6.90
CA ASN A 394 5.79 -17.51 -7.20
C ASN A 394 5.53 -18.27 -5.89
N ARG A 395 4.39 -18.95 -5.84
CA ARG A 395 3.98 -19.80 -4.73
C ARG A 395 5.04 -20.83 -4.31
N GLU A 396 5.82 -21.32 -5.26
CA GLU A 396 6.85 -22.34 -5.03
C GLU A 396 8.06 -21.79 -4.28
N THR A 397 8.38 -20.53 -4.47
CA THR A 397 9.58 -19.91 -3.93
C THR A 397 9.32 -18.97 -2.76
N SER A 398 8.06 -18.52 -2.54
CA SER A 398 7.68 -17.71 -1.38
C SER A 398 7.16 -18.59 -0.23
N PRO A 399 7.98 -18.88 0.79
CA PRO A 399 7.65 -19.90 1.81
C PRO A 399 6.50 -19.50 2.74
N ASP A 400 6.06 -18.27 2.73
CA ASP A 400 5.06 -17.75 3.66
C ASP A 400 3.73 -17.35 3.00
N ILE A 401 3.63 -17.36 1.67
CA ILE A 401 2.42 -16.95 0.95
C ILE A 401 1.21 -17.87 1.26
N ASP A 402 1.47 -19.16 1.48
CA ASP A 402 0.45 -20.15 1.85
C ASP A 402 0.09 -20.11 3.35
N LYS A 403 0.80 -19.33 4.16
CA LYS A 403 0.68 -19.37 5.63
C LYS A 403 -0.03 -18.17 6.20
N THR A 404 -0.31 -17.16 5.38
CA THR A 404 -0.90 -15.92 5.83
C THR A 404 -2.09 -15.52 4.99
N THR A 405 -3.00 -14.77 5.58
CA THR A 405 -4.16 -14.20 4.91
C THR A 405 -3.83 -12.84 4.29
N LEU A 406 -4.62 -12.39 3.31
CA LEU A 406 -4.45 -11.08 2.67
C LEU A 406 -4.63 -9.92 3.66
N GLU A 407 -5.44 -10.10 4.70
CA GLU A 407 -5.62 -9.13 5.78
C GLU A 407 -4.31 -8.78 6.49
N ARG A 408 -3.30 -9.67 6.39
CA ARG A 408 -1.97 -9.48 7.00
C ARG A 408 -0.91 -8.90 6.06
N VAL A 409 -1.25 -8.63 4.80
CA VAL A 409 -0.32 -8.04 3.82
C VAL A 409 0.02 -6.59 4.14
N SER A 410 -0.94 -5.87 4.69
CA SER A 410 -0.81 -4.45 5.02
C SER A 410 -1.14 -4.18 6.49
N SER A 411 -0.74 -3.03 6.98
CA SER A 411 -1.06 -2.56 8.33
C SER A 411 -1.22 -1.05 8.36
N ILE A 412 -1.95 -0.55 9.36
CA ILE A 412 -1.80 0.86 9.74
C ILE A 412 -0.55 0.99 10.61
N LEU A 413 0.35 1.85 10.22
CA LEU A 413 1.67 1.98 10.83
C LEU A 413 1.98 3.44 11.16
N GLY A 414 2.31 3.72 12.40
CA GLY A 414 3.00 4.94 12.81
C GLY A 414 4.50 4.80 12.55
N TYR A 415 5.12 5.85 12.01
CA TYR A 415 6.56 5.87 11.79
C TYR A 415 7.29 6.44 12.99
N TYR A 416 8.48 5.92 13.24
CA TYR A 416 9.40 6.35 14.29
C TYR A 416 8.74 6.37 15.67
N HIS A 417 8.34 7.51 16.18
CA HIS A 417 7.73 7.69 17.51
C HIS A 417 6.23 8.00 17.45
N ALA A 418 5.64 8.05 16.26
CA ALA A 418 4.21 8.33 16.12
C ALA A 418 3.39 7.18 16.70
N PRO A 419 2.56 7.40 17.73
CA PRO A 419 1.61 6.40 18.23
C PRO A 419 0.49 6.18 17.20
N VAL A 420 -0.16 5.02 17.25
CA VAL A 420 -1.35 4.74 16.46
C VAL A 420 -2.54 4.64 17.38
N LYS A 421 -3.49 5.59 17.24
CA LYS A 421 -4.73 5.64 18.02
C LYS A 421 -5.90 5.20 17.17
N ILE A 422 -6.66 4.22 17.67
CA ILE A 422 -7.88 3.71 17.04
C ILE A 422 -9.04 3.76 18.03
N GLU A 423 -10.21 4.18 17.57
CA GLU A 423 -11.44 4.13 18.34
C GLU A 423 -12.34 3.03 17.81
N ILE A 424 -12.67 2.08 18.65
CA ILE A 424 -13.51 0.93 18.34
C ILE A 424 -14.87 1.13 19.00
N ASP A 425 -15.93 1.03 18.22
CA ASP A 425 -17.33 1.17 18.63
C ASP A 425 -18.10 -0.17 18.56
N GLY A 426 -19.36 -0.16 18.98
CA GLY A 426 -20.25 -1.33 18.91
C GLY A 426 -19.93 -2.41 19.93
N LEU A 427 -19.20 -2.08 20.99
CA LEU A 427 -18.89 -2.97 22.10
C LEU A 427 -19.95 -2.92 23.19
N VAL A 428 -19.95 -3.91 24.08
CA VAL A 428 -20.86 -3.94 25.24
C VAL A 428 -20.36 -2.95 26.30
N PRO A 429 -21.13 -1.92 26.69
CA PRO A 429 -20.70 -0.93 27.66
C PRO A 429 -20.28 -1.55 29.00
N GLY A 430 -19.17 -1.10 29.52
CA GLY A 430 -18.64 -1.53 30.82
C GLY A 430 -18.09 -2.96 30.89
N ALA A 431 -18.21 -3.76 29.84
CA ALA A 431 -17.75 -5.14 29.83
C ALA A 431 -16.22 -5.25 29.77
N ALA A 432 -15.69 -6.41 30.20
CA ALA A 432 -14.31 -6.78 30.03
C ALA A 432 -14.09 -7.50 28.69
N TYR A 433 -12.91 -7.31 28.10
CA TYR A 433 -12.54 -7.94 26.83
C TYR A 433 -11.16 -8.60 26.87
N GLU A 434 -10.98 -9.64 26.07
CA GLU A 434 -9.65 -10.01 25.59
C GLU A 434 -9.42 -9.24 24.28
N VAL A 435 -8.37 -8.44 24.25
CA VAL A 435 -7.92 -7.75 23.05
C VAL A 435 -6.83 -8.61 22.41
N ARG A 436 -7.03 -9.03 21.17
CA ARG A 436 -6.00 -9.69 20.38
C ARG A 436 -5.50 -8.73 19.32
N VAL A 437 -4.18 -8.68 19.15
CA VAL A 437 -3.51 -7.76 18.23
C VAL A 437 -2.48 -8.51 17.40
N VAL A 438 -2.52 -8.31 16.09
CA VAL A 438 -1.38 -8.57 15.21
C VAL A 438 -0.69 -7.24 14.95
N TYR A 439 0.56 -7.14 15.34
CA TYR A 439 1.42 -6.00 15.02
C TYR A 439 1.92 -6.08 13.58
N PRO A 440 2.43 -4.97 13.00
CA PRO A 440 2.99 -4.99 11.66
C PRO A 440 4.03 -6.10 11.49
N MET A 441 3.73 -7.08 10.64
CA MET A 441 4.52 -8.32 10.51
C MET A 441 5.94 -8.06 10.00
N ARG A 442 6.16 -6.93 9.30
CA ARG A 442 7.49 -6.48 8.87
C ARG A 442 8.51 -6.34 10.02
N PHE A 443 8.06 -6.25 11.27
CA PHE A 443 8.95 -6.14 12.43
C PHE A 443 9.55 -7.49 12.84
N GLY A 444 8.95 -8.60 12.42
CA GLY A 444 9.46 -9.93 12.69
C GLY A 444 9.35 -10.35 14.17
N TRP A 445 8.34 -9.87 14.90
CA TRP A 445 8.17 -10.13 16.33
C TRP A 445 7.46 -11.44 16.67
N LYS A 446 7.27 -12.33 15.71
CA LYS A 446 6.55 -13.61 15.90
C LYS A 446 6.99 -14.34 17.17
N GLY A 447 6.06 -14.57 18.10
CA GLY A 447 6.28 -15.34 19.33
C GLY A 447 7.20 -14.69 20.37
N GLN A 448 7.72 -13.48 20.12
CA GLN A 448 8.59 -12.77 21.05
C GLN A 448 7.75 -12.16 22.20
N LYS A 449 8.19 -12.37 23.44
CA LYS A 449 7.48 -11.82 24.61
C LYS A 449 7.89 -10.37 24.92
N ASP A 450 9.14 -10.05 24.67
CA ASP A 450 9.75 -8.75 24.97
C ASP A 450 9.83 -7.89 23.69
N ILE A 451 8.66 -7.52 23.13
CA ILE A 451 8.59 -6.59 22.02
C ILE A 451 8.51 -5.14 22.54
N PRO A 452 9.06 -4.15 21.80
CA PRO A 452 9.03 -2.76 22.24
C PRO A 452 7.63 -2.13 22.17
N SER A 453 6.66 -2.75 21.48
CA SER A 453 5.30 -2.24 21.33
C SER A 453 4.36 -2.78 22.41
N TYR A 454 3.40 -1.94 22.81
CA TYR A 454 2.37 -2.25 23.79
C TYR A 454 1.09 -1.45 23.50
N ILE A 455 -0.01 -1.86 24.12
CA ILE A 455 -1.30 -1.18 24.01
C ILE A 455 -1.62 -0.44 25.29
N THR A 456 -2.08 0.80 25.16
CA THR A 456 -2.66 1.57 26.26
C THR A 456 -4.13 1.89 26.01
N VAL A 457 -4.87 2.06 27.11
CA VAL A 457 -6.24 2.61 27.14
C VAL A 457 -6.25 3.65 28.26
N ASP A 458 -6.69 4.87 27.98
CA ASP A 458 -6.68 6.01 28.92
C ASP A 458 -5.31 6.24 29.54
N GLY A 459 -4.22 6.01 28.78
CA GLY A 459 -2.84 6.13 29.24
C GLY A 459 -2.34 4.94 30.09
N GLU A 460 -3.16 3.97 30.42
CA GLU A 460 -2.78 2.78 31.19
C GLU A 460 -2.40 1.63 30.25
N ARG A 461 -1.24 1.01 30.50
CA ARG A 461 -0.78 -0.16 29.74
C ARG A 461 -1.61 -1.39 30.06
N LEU A 462 -2.13 -2.05 29.01
CA LEU A 462 -2.87 -3.29 29.17
C LEU A 462 -1.96 -4.46 29.57
N ALA A 463 -2.47 -5.34 30.44
CA ALA A 463 -1.75 -6.54 30.84
C ALA A 463 -1.61 -7.52 29.68
N PHE A 464 -0.38 -7.91 29.37
CA PHE A 464 -0.07 -8.92 28.36
C PHE A 464 -0.37 -10.33 28.87
N LEU A 465 -1.08 -11.14 28.08
CA LEU A 465 -1.56 -12.49 28.43
C LEU A 465 -0.79 -13.62 27.68
N GLY A 466 0.20 -13.26 26.86
CA GLY A 466 0.89 -14.21 25.98
C GLY A 466 0.36 -14.14 24.54
N CYS A 467 0.93 -14.97 23.66
CA CYS A 467 0.44 -15.15 22.29
C CYS A 467 -0.67 -16.19 22.21
N VAL A 468 -1.39 -16.23 21.10
CA VAL A 468 -2.35 -17.30 20.81
C VAL A 468 -1.58 -18.59 20.46
N GLU A 469 -1.98 -19.71 21.04
CA GLU A 469 -1.40 -21.02 20.70
C GLU A 469 -1.72 -21.36 19.23
N GLY A 470 -0.70 -21.72 18.47
CA GLY A 470 -0.81 -22.04 17.05
C GLY A 470 -0.79 -20.83 16.10
N ASP A 471 -0.90 -19.60 16.63
CA ASP A 471 -0.69 -18.37 15.87
C ASP A 471 0.10 -17.33 16.70
N GLU A 472 1.41 -17.50 16.75
CA GLU A 472 2.31 -16.67 17.54
C GLU A 472 2.45 -15.23 17.03
N TRP A 473 1.80 -14.86 15.95
CA TRP A 473 1.66 -13.46 15.52
C TRP A 473 0.59 -12.70 16.31
N VAL A 474 -0.33 -13.41 16.98
CA VAL A 474 -1.47 -12.83 17.70
C VAL A 474 -1.12 -12.64 19.17
N TYR A 475 -0.95 -11.41 19.58
CA TYR A 475 -0.69 -10.98 20.96
C TYR A 475 -1.99 -10.74 21.71
N ARG A 476 -2.08 -11.21 22.95
CA ARG A 476 -3.30 -11.13 23.77
C ARG A 476 -3.11 -10.18 24.93
N TYR A 477 -4.11 -9.35 25.17
CA TYR A 477 -4.13 -8.39 26.27
C TYR A 477 -5.45 -8.45 27.02
N ALA A 478 -5.44 -8.11 28.32
CA ALA A 478 -6.64 -7.97 29.13
C ALA A 478 -7.13 -6.52 29.11
N LEU A 479 -8.33 -6.28 28.63
CA LEU A 479 -9.03 -5.01 28.80
C LEU A 479 -10.00 -5.17 29.98
N PRO A 480 -9.77 -4.49 31.14
CA PRO A 480 -10.63 -4.64 32.31
C PRO A 480 -12.02 -4.04 32.09
N ALA A 481 -12.97 -4.51 32.87
CA ALA A 481 -14.31 -3.94 32.94
C ALA A 481 -14.27 -2.43 33.26
N GLY A 482 -15.21 -1.69 32.69
CA GLY A 482 -15.32 -0.23 32.88
C GLY A 482 -14.46 0.62 31.92
N LYS A 483 -13.62 0.00 31.06
CA LYS A 483 -12.84 0.73 30.04
C LYS A 483 -13.61 0.98 28.74
N VAL A 484 -14.65 0.17 28.45
CA VAL A 484 -15.62 0.47 27.39
C VAL A 484 -16.62 1.46 27.95
N ASN A 485 -16.75 2.62 27.34
CA ASN A 485 -17.63 3.69 27.82
C ASN A 485 -19.13 3.38 27.65
N ALA A 486 -19.99 4.29 28.09
CA ALA A 486 -21.46 4.10 28.03
C ALA A 486 -22.02 4.00 26.61
N GLU A 487 -21.30 4.56 25.63
CA GLU A 487 -21.64 4.52 24.20
C GLU A 487 -21.09 3.26 23.50
N GLY A 488 -20.49 2.32 24.24
CA GLY A 488 -19.91 1.10 23.68
C GLY A 488 -18.62 1.36 22.90
N ARG A 489 -17.81 2.35 23.28
CA ARG A 489 -16.58 2.72 22.61
C ARG A 489 -15.37 2.55 23.51
N VAL A 490 -14.22 2.26 22.89
CA VAL A 490 -12.89 2.28 23.55
C VAL A 490 -11.84 2.81 22.58
N THR A 491 -10.90 3.60 23.08
CA THR A 491 -9.72 4.02 22.32
C THR A 491 -8.54 3.15 22.72
N LEU A 492 -8.01 2.39 21.76
CA LEU A 492 -6.75 1.68 21.90
C LEU A 492 -5.63 2.54 21.30
N GLU A 493 -4.51 2.61 21.98
CA GLU A 493 -3.34 3.29 21.48
C GLU A 493 -2.15 2.34 21.46
N ALA A 494 -1.63 2.04 20.26
CA ALA A 494 -0.36 1.33 20.11
C ALA A 494 0.78 2.32 20.31
N GLN A 495 1.66 1.99 21.26
CA GLN A 495 2.86 2.74 21.59
C GLN A 495 4.09 1.84 21.59
N LYS A 496 5.26 2.44 21.66
CA LYS A 496 6.53 1.72 21.82
C LYS A 496 7.45 2.42 22.83
N ASP A 497 8.27 1.64 23.54
CA ASP A 497 9.23 2.18 24.50
C ASP A 497 10.43 2.81 23.80
N VAL A 498 11.11 2.07 22.93
CA VAL A 498 12.35 2.51 22.25
C VAL A 498 12.48 1.86 20.86
N GLY A 499 13.29 2.47 20.03
CA GLY A 499 13.72 1.89 18.76
C GLY A 499 13.29 2.71 17.54
N PRO A 500 13.98 2.48 16.41
CA PRO A 500 13.84 3.29 15.19
C PRO A 500 12.57 2.98 14.40
N ARG A 501 11.96 1.81 14.60
CA ARG A 501 10.75 1.39 13.90
C ARG A 501 9.52 1.86 14.65
N GLY A 502 8.46 2.21 13.93
CA GLY A 502 7.19 2.61 14.49
C GLY A 502 6.44 1.48 15.20
N THR A 503 5.17 1.70 15.42
CA THR A 503 4.22 0.72 15.94
C THR A 503 2.92 0.83 15.15
N GLY A 504 1.99 -0.10 15.32
CA GLY A 504 0.71 -0.05 14.61
C GLY A 504 -0.11 -1.31 14.78
N PHE A 505 -1.11 -1.45 13.91
CA PHE A 505 -2.03 -2.56 13.92
C PHE A 505 -2.13 -3.19 12.53
N THR A 506 -2.13 -4.51 12.49
CA THR A 506 -2.51 -5.30 11.31
C THR A 506 -3.92 -5.82 11.50
N GLU A 507 -4.19 -6.49 12.62
CA GLU A 507 -5.52 -7.01 12.97
C GLU A 507 -5.79 -6.78 14.45
N VAL A 508 -7.07 -6.56 14.79
CA VAL A 508 -7.54 -6.48 16.17
C VAL A 508 -8.83 -7.27 16.32
N TRP A 509 -8.91 -8.11 17.36
CA TRP A 509 -10.13 -8.73 17.85
C TRP A 509 -10.45 -8.19 19.25
N MET A 510 -11.69 -7.80 19.46
CA MET A 510 -12.29 -7.52 20.75
C MET A 510 -13.18 -8.71 21.11
N LEU A 511 -12.72 -9.59 21.99
CA LEU A 511 -13.47 -10.79 22.40
C LEU A 511 -14.11 -10.54 23.76
N LEU A 512 -15.46 -10.56 23.82
CA LEU A 512 -16.19 -10.38 25.07
C LEU A 512 -15.85 -11.50 26.07
N ARG A 513 -15.59 -11.14 27.34
CA ARG A 513 -15.27 -12.06 28.43
C ARG A 513 -16.36 -12.13 29.47
#